data_cd4f621a226101dcefa17f0c7fffa077
#
_entry.id   cd4f621a226101dcefa17f0c7fffa077
#
_cell.length_a   1.000
_cell.length_b   1.000
_cell.length_c   1.000
_cell.angle_alpha   90.00
_cell.angle_beta   90.00
_cell.angle_gamma   90.00
#
_symmetry.space_group_name_H-M   'P 1'
#
loop_
_entity.id
_entity.type
_entity.pdbx_description
1 polymer ?
#
loop_
_entity_poly.entity_id
_entity_poly.type
_entity_poly.pdbx_seq_one_letter_code
_entity_poly.pdbx_strand_id
1 'polypeptide(L)'
;MAALLAAGCSGGKVASVAKPEWFTNPTYFEEKNGMYEEMPVYPTNIVMVGDDYIDRGIWSEFYGDTTIKNRGITYDATEHVLYRIPRIAAQKPAKIFVSAGWNDVLHGTPADAIVNNISHIFKLIHKYSPKTKCYWLNIVAADNDAEQLAVLEAVNERVKALSEKGGFEVIDIDAALRDGIADGTYSWDGGKYLNGAGYEALAQAIERQIGKPHLNHANDREYPLEVSDYYKHRVSLFRSLPETEKKIIMLGNSLNNNALWTELFPMGYVVNRGISGDVVDGVHQRLDEIFPDDPSKIFLITGTNDLINEPELSAVGLWDRYEKLIKEIRDNLPGTKLYVQSMLPLNPKTKFYEGFNGRAAELNKLIEAAHERYDYTYLDIASRLSDENGDLKADYTTDGIHLSAAGYFVWAAELAKGSRMMTQF
;
A
#
# COMPACT_ATOMS: atom_id res chain seq x y z
N MET A 1 23.63 3.32 -21.30
CA MET A 1 23.54 1.95 -21.85
C MET A 1 22.56 1.19 -20.97
N ALA A 2 21.29 1.23 -21.33
CA ALA A 2 20.24 0.46 -20.67
C ALA A 2 20.06 -0.84 -21.45
N ALA A 3 20.57 -1.92 -20.91
CA ALA A 3 20.25 -3.26 -21.41
C ALA A 3 19.06 -3.75 -20.57
N LEU A 4 17.87 -3.63 -21.14
CA LEU A 4 16.68 -4.33 -20.68
C LEU A 4 16.98 -5.82 -20.73
N LEU A 5 17.07 -6.45 -19.58
CA LEU A 5 16.86 -7.88 -19.45
C LEU A 5 15.34 -8.14 -19.54
N ALA A 6 14.85 -8.23 -20.77
CA ALA A 6 13.57 -8.85 -21.04
C ALA A 6 13.71 -10.34 -20.69
N ALA A 7 13.34 -10.70 -19.45
CA ALA A 7 13.09 -12.10 -19.09
C ALA A 7 11.91 -12.55 -19.97
N GLY A 8 12.23 -13.36 -21.00
CA GLY A 8 11.29 -13.83 -21.99
C GLY A 8 10.17 -14.64 -21.36
N CYS A 9 9.01 -14.02 -21.19
CA CYS A 9 7.76 -14.74 -21.10
C CYS A 9 7.50 -15.36 -22.47
N SER A 10 7.57 -16.68 -22.59
CA SER A 10 7.13 -17.44 -23.77
C SER A 10 5.68 -17.06 -24.07
N GLY A 11 5.49 -16.33 -25.15
CA GLY A 11 4.27 -15.60 -25.49
C GLY A 11 3.08 -16.46 -25.85
N GLY A 12 2.35 -16.93 -24.86
CA GLY A 12 0.94 -17.21 -25.03
C GLY A 12 0.19 -15.88 -24.82
N LYS A 13 -0.61 -15.45 -25.79
CA LYS A 13 -1.48 -14.27 -25.61
C LYS A 13 -2.35 -14.48 -24.37
N VAL A 14 -2.12 -13.70 -23.32
CA VAL A 14 -3.03 -13.64 -22.17
C VAL A 14 -4.36 -13.12 -22.70
N ALA A 15 -5.49 -13.81 -22.40
CA ALA A 15 -6.79 -13.33 -22.81
C ALA A 15 -7.04 -11.96 -22.18
N SER A 16 -7.39 -10.98 -22.98
CA SER A 16 -7.84 -9.69 -22.47
C SER A 16 -9.25 -9.85 -21.93
N VAL A 17 -9.43 -9.59 -20.65
CA VAL A 17 -10.74 -9.31 -20.06
C VAL A 17 -11.02 -7.84 -20.33
N ALA A 18 -12.27 -7.49 -20.62
CA ALA A 18 -12.66 -6.10 -20.83
C ALA A 18 -12.35 -5.29 -19.55
N LYS A 19 -11.85 -4.06 -19.73
CA LYS A 19 -11.66 -3.15 -18.61
C LYS A 19 -13.05 -2.77 -18.08
N PRO A 20 -13.25 -2.78 -16.75
CA PRO A 20 -14.51 -2.33 -16.15
C PRO A 20 -14.89 -0.92 -16.58
N GLU A 21 -16.19 -0.65 -16.66
CA GLU A 21 -16.71 0.64 -17.11
C GLU A 21 -16.73 1.68 -15.98
N TRP A 22 -16.73 1.24 -14.72
CA TRP A 22 -16.78 2.12 -13.55
C TRP A 22 -15.62 1.85 -12.59
N PHE A 23 -15.21 2.88 -11.86
CA PHE A 23 -14.23 2.83 -10.78
C PHE A 23 -14.59 3.89 -9.74
N THR A 24 -14.59 3.54 -8.47
CA THR A 24 -14.78 4.51 -7.39
C THR A 24 -13.62 5.52 -7.35
N ASN A 25 -12.40 5.04 -7.55
CA ASN A 25 -11.22 5.89 -7.67
C ASN A 25 -10.34 5.42 -8.84
N PRO A 26 -10.65 5.86 -10.08
CA PRO A 26 -9.92 5.41 -11.26
C PRO A 26 -8.43 5.78 -11.23
N THR A 27 -8.09 6.92 -10.66
CA THR A 27 -6.69 7.37 -10.57
C THR A 27 -5.88 6.45 -9.67
N TYR A 28 -6.39 6.11 -8.49
CA TYR A 28 -5.71 5.18 -7.58
C TYR A 28 -5.58 3.79 -8.18
N PHE A 29 -6.62 3.33 -8.88
CA PHE A 29 -6.57 2.06 -9.61
C PHE A 29 -5.45 2.04 -10.66
N GLU A 30 -5.35 3.09 -11.50
CA GLU A 30 -4.32 3.18 -12.55
C GLU A 30 -2.90 3.20 -11.94
N GLU A 31 -2.69 3.94 -10.87
CA GLU A 31 -1.40 4.01 -10.17
C GLU A 31 -0.99 2.64 -9.64
N LYS A 32 -1.86 1.99 -8.86
CA LYS A 32 -1.57 0.69 -8.24
C LYS A 32 -1.44 -0.40 -9.28
N ASN A 33 -2.38 -0.47 -10.23
CA ASN A 33 -2.34 -1.47 -11.30
C ASN A 33 -1.11 -1.30 -12.18
N GLY A 34 -0.74 -0.06 -12.52
CA GLY A 34 0.48 0.24 -13.28
C GLY A 34 1.73 -0.26 -12.58
N MET A 35 1.86 -0.04 -11.25
CA MET A 35 2.95 -0.62 -10.46
C MET A 35 2.93 -2.15 -10.49
N TYR A 36 1.76 -2.76 -10.33
CA TYR A 36 1.64 -4.23 -10.32
C TYR A 36 1.97 -4.88 -11.66
N GLU A 37 1.73 -4.17 -12.77
CA GLU A 37 2.07 -4.63 -14.11
C GLU A 37 3.56 -4.70 -14.37
N GLU A 38 4.33 -3.79 -13.78
CA GLU A 38 5.78 -3.71 -13.91
C GLU A 38 6.52 -4.59 -12.88
N MET A 39 5.88 -4.91 -11.74
CA MET A 39 6.52 -5.69 -10.68
C MET A 39 6.34 -7.20 -10.89
N PRO A 40 7.43 -7.97 -11.02
CA PRO A 40 7.36 -9.39 -11.33
C PRO A 40 6.79 -10.22 -10.18
N VAL A 41 6.07 -11.28 -10.54
CA VAL A 41 5.67 -12.37 -9.65
C VAL A 41 6.41 -13.64 -10.06
N TYR A 42 6.98 -14.34 -9.10
CA TYR A 42 7.75 -15.55 -9.34
C TYR A 42 6.99 -16.81 -8.89
N PRO A 43 7.33 -18.01 -9.40
CA PRO A 43 6.65 -19.26 -9.03
C PRO A 43 6.73 -19.63 -7.53
N THR A 44 7.61 -18.98 -6.78
CA THR A 44 7.72 -19.16 -5.31
C THR A 44 6.84 -18.19 -4.53
N ASN A 45 6.27 -17.18 -5.20
CA ASN A 45 5.52 -16.13 -4.52
C ASN A 45 4.12 -16.62 -4.10
N ILE A 46 3.66 -16.03 -3.02
CA ILE A 46 2.27 -16.03 -2.56
C ILE A 46 1.70 -14.66 -2.94
N VAL A 47 0.58 -14.62 -3.64
CA VAL A 47 -0.03 -13.38 -4.09
C VAL A 47 -1.37 -13.16 -3.39
N MET A 48 -1.50 -12.02 -2.74
CA MET A 48 -2.74 -11.54 -2.14
C MET A 48 -3.41 -10.60 -3.14
N VAL A 49 -4.57 -10.95 -3.66
CA VAL A 49 -5.31 -10.16 -4.67
C VAL A 49 -6.66 -9.79 -4.10
N GLY A 50 -7.07 -8.55 -4.26
CA GLY A 50 -8.41 -8.17 -3.80
C GLY A 50 -8.59 -6.68 -3.60
N ASP A 51 -9.51 -6.37 -2.73
CA ASP A 51 -10.01 -5.06 -2.40
C ASP A 51 -9.31 -4.42 -1.18
N ASP A 52 -10.04 -3.63 -0.43
CA ASP A 52 -9.58 -2.80 0.69
C ASP A 52 -8.80 -3.57 1.76
N TYR A 53 -9.29 -4.73 2.20
CA TYR A 53 -8.62 -5.50 3.24
C TYR A 53 -7.28 -6.05 2.76
N ILE A 54 -7.19 -6.40 1.48
CA ILE A 54 -5.93 -6.86 0.91
C ILE A 54 -4.97 -5.71 0.69
N ASP A 55 -5.42 -4.62 0.07
CA ASP A 55 -4.56 -3.47 -0.26
C ASP A 55 -3.87 -2.88 0.97
N ARG A 56 -4.61 -2.73 2.06
CA ARG A 56 -4.13 -2.09 3.29
C ARG A 56 -3.32 -3.01 4.21
N GLY A 57 -3.39 -4.33 3.98
CA GLY A 57 -2.62 -5.31 4.75
C GLY A 57 -1.12 -5.24 4.45
N ILE A 58 -0.29 -5.37 5.47
CA ILE A 58 1.19 -5.41 5.34
C ILE A 58 1.66 -6.87 5.46
N TRP A 59 1.21 -7.69 4.52
CA TRP A 59 1.30 -9.15 4.55
C TRP A 59 2.72 -9.68 4.72
N SER A 60 3.70 -9.06 4.04
CA SER A 60 5.10 -9.47 4.12
C SER A 60 5.70 -9.28 5.52
N GLU A 61 5.27 -8.25 6.25
CA GLU A 61 5.72 -8.01 7.62
C GLU A 61 5.01 -8.92 8.61
N PHE A 62 3.69 -9.15 8.49
CA PHE A 62 2.96 -10.08 9.34
C PHE A 62 3.56 -11.48 9.38
N TYR A 63 4.14 -11.94 8.28
CA TYR A 63 4.72 -13.29 8.20
C TYR A 63 6.24 -13.31 8.11
N GLY A 64 6.91 -12.16 8.18
CA GLY A 64 8.35 -12.06 7.97
C GLY A 64 8.79 -12.66 6.62
N ASP A 65 7.98 -12.47 5.56
CA ASP A 65 8.17 -13.16 4.28
C ASP A 65 7.97 -12.22 3.08
N THR A 66 9.05 -11.74 2.52
CA THR A 66 9.04 -10.85 1.35
C THR A 66 8.59 -11.54 0.05
N THR A 67 8.39 -12.86 0.06
CA THR A 67 7.80 -13.58 -1.08
C THR A 67 6.28 -13.40 -1.17
N ILE A 68 5.64 -12.89 -0.12
CA ILE A 68 4.21 -12.56 -0.13
C ILE A 68 4.04 -11.18 -0.79
N LYS A 69 3.32 -11.17 -1.91
CA LYS A 69 3.10 -9.99 -2.75
C LYS A 69 1.68 -9.47 -2.58
N ASN A 70 1.56 -8.19 -2.23
CA ASN A 70 0.27 -7.53 -2.16
C ASN A 70 -0.12 -7.03 -3.57
N ARG A 71 -1.28 -7.45 -4.04
CA ARG A 71 -1.93 -7.03 -5.30
C ARG A 71 -3.38 -6.60 -5.03
N GLY A 72 -3.65 -6.11 -3.83
CA GLY A 72 -4.92 -5.46 -3.47
C GLY A 72 -4.99 -4.04 -4.03
N ILE A 73 -6.19 -3.59 -4.35
CA ILE A 73 -6.49 -2.19 -4.69
C ILE A 73 -7.77 -1.79 -3.96
N THR A 74 -7.67 -0.75 -3.12
CA THR A 74 -8.82 -0.18 -2.43
C THR A 74 -9.93 0.20 -3.42
N TYR A 75 -11.16 -0.13 -3.08
CA TYR A 75 -12.37 0.02 -3.89
C TYR A 75 -12.52 -0.96 -5.06
N ASP A 76 -11.65 -1.97 -5.19
CA ASP A 76 -11.85 -3.00 -6.22
C ASP A 76 -13.13 -3.79 -5.95
N ALA A 77 -13.91 -4.00 -7.02
CA ALA A 77 -14.99 -4.97 -7.09
C ALA A 77 -14.50 -6.25 -7.77
N THR A 78 -15.34 -7.27 -7.80
CA THR A 78 -15.00 -8.55 -8.43
C THR A 78 -14.64 -8.43 -9.90
N GLU A 79 -15.26 -7.50 -10.66
CA GLU A 79 -14.92 -7.27 -12.07
C GLU A 79 -13.55 -6.63 -12.26
N HIS A 80 -13.08 -5.77 -11.31
CA HIS A 80 -11.74 -5.20 -11.33
C HIS A 80 -10.68 -6.28 -11.09
N VAL A 81 -10.92 -7.16 -10.12
CA VAL A 81 -10.06 -8.34 -9.89
C VAL A 81 -10.06 -9.25 -11.11
N LEU A 82 -11.23 -9.51 -11.72
CA LEU A 82 -11.36 -10.33 -12.93
C LEU A 82 -10.55 -9.75 -14.10
N TYR A 83 -10.53 -8.43 -14.24
CA TYR A 83 -9.71 -7.73 -15.26
C TYR A 83 -8.21 -7.97 -15.07
N ARG A 84 -7.73 -7.94 -13.82
CA ARG A 84 -6.29 -8.01 -13.48
C ARG A 84 -5.75 -9.45 -13.39
N ILE A 85 -6.60 -10.41 -13.03
CA ILE A 85 -6.19 -11.77 -12.67
C ILE A 85 -5.45 -12.54 -13.78
N PRO A 86 -5.77 -12.40 -15.08
CA PRO A 86 -5.08 -13.13 -16.14
C PRO A 86 -3.57 -12.86 -16.16
N ARG A 87 -3.17 -11.60 -15.96
CA ARG A 87 -1.76 -11.20 -15.96
C ARG A 87 -1.02 -11.72 -14.72
N ILE A 88 -1.65 -11.70 -13.57
CA ILE A 88 -1.10 -12.25 -12.33
C ILE A 88 -0.92 -13.77 -12.45
N ALA A 89 -1.97 -14.48 -12.87
CA ALA A 89 -1.95 -15.93 -13.00
C ALA A 89 -0.94 -16.43 -14.05
N ALA A 90 -0.73 -15.68 -15.14
CA ALA A 90 0.23 -16.04 -16.18
C ALA A 90 1.68 -16.11 -15.66
N GLN A 91 2.01 -15.46 -14.54
CA GLN A 91 3.31 -15.51 -13.88
C GLN A 91 3.49 -16.75 -12.97
N LYS A 92 2.43 -17.55 -12.81
CA LYS A 92 2.42 -18.87 -12.16
C LYS A 92 2.89 -18.86 -10.70
N PRO A 93 2.32 -18.01 -9.81
CA PRO A 93 2.68 -18.00 -8.40
C PRO A 93 2.38 -19.35 -7.71
N ALA A 94 3.01 -19.62 -6.57
CA ALA A 94 2.75 -20.81 -5.78
C ALA A 94 1.32 -20.84 -5.23
N LYS A 95 0.86 -19.70 -4.74
CA LYS A 95 -0.47 -19.54 -4.13
C LYS A 95 -1.08 -18.19 -4.55
N ILE A 96 -2.41 -18.18 -4.70
CA ILE A 96 -3.19 -16.94 -4.87
C ILE A 96 -4.33 -16.96 -3.85
N PHE A 97 -4.41 -15.89 -3.06
CA PHE A 97 -5.53 -15.58 -2.18
C PHE A 97 -6.35 -14.47 -2.84
N VAL A 98 -7.65 -14.66 -2.94
CA VAL A 98 -8.57 -13.69 -3.54
C VAL A 98 -9.56 -13.23 -2.48
N SER A 99 -9.67 -11.91 -2.26
CA SER A 99 -10.71 -11.27 -1.45
C SER A 99 -11.34 -10.15 -2.25
N ALA A 100 -12.60 -10.30 -2.63
CA ALA A 100 -13.37 -9.27 -3.32
C ALA A 100 -14.86 -9.57 -3.24
N GLY A 101 -15.67 -8.52 -3.34
CA GLY A 101 -17.12 -8.63 -3.35
C GLY A 101 -17.81 -7.66 -2.40
N TRP A 102 -17.11 -7.13 -1.40
CA TRP A 102 -17.68 -6.15 -0.49
C TRP A 102 -18.07 -4.84 -1.21
N ASN A 103 -17.19 -4.32 -2.06
CA ASN A 103 -17.50 -3.14 -2.88
C ASN A 103 -18.60 -3.41 -3.91
N ASP A 104 -18.73 -4.64 -4.42
CA ASP A 104 -19.86 -5.05 -5.26
C ASP A 104 -21.18 -4.88 -4.48
N VAL A 105 -21.23 -5.39 -3.23
CA VAL A 105 -22.42 -5.29 -2.37
C VAL A 105 -22.76 -3.83 -2.10
N LEU A 106 -21.79 -2.99 -1.76
CA LEU A 106 -22.00 -1.55 -1.53
C LEU A 106 -22.55 -0.82 -2.76
N HIS A 107 -22.19 -1.27 -3.96
CA HIS A 107 -22.68 -0.69 -5.24
C HIS A 107 -23.99 -1.32 -5.73
N GLY A 108 -24.58 -2.24 -4.99
CA GLY A 108 -25.84 -2.90 -5.35
C GLY A 108 -25.67 -3.91 -6.49
N THR A 109 -24.47 -4.46 -6.70
CA THR A 109 -24.23 -5.50 -7.70
C THR A 109 -25.02 -6.77 -7.32
N PRO A 110 -25.83 -7.35 -8.20
CA PRO A 110 -26.59 -8.54 -7.89
C PRO A 110 -25.70 -9.74 -7.54
N ALA A 111 -26.13 -10.56 -6.56
CA ALA A 111 -25.39 -11.74 -6.12
C ALA A 111 -24.97 -12.68 -7.27
N ASP A 112 -25.83 -12.84 -8.30
CA ASP A 112 -25.52 -13.65 -9.49
C ASP A 112 -24.28 -13.14 -10.23
N ALA A 113 -24.15 -11.84 -10.39
CA ALA A 113 -23.01 -11.22 -11.07
C ALA A 113 -21.72 -11.41 -10.26
N ILE A 114 -21.78 -11.17 -8.95
CA ILE A 114 -20.65 -11.37 -8.03
C ILE A 114 -20.14 -12.82 -8.07
N VAL A 115 -21.04 -13.79 -7.90
CA VAL A 115 -20.74 -15.23 -7.95
C VAL A 115 -20.14 -15.64 -9.30
N ASN A 116 -20.70 -15.13 -10.40
CA ASN A 116 -20.19 -15.40 -11.74
C ASN A 116 -18.77 -14.84 -11.93
N ASN A 117 -18.50 -13.63 -11.47
CA ASN A 117 -17.18 -13.03 -11.55
C ASN A 117 -16.16 -13.83 -10.74
N ILE A 118 -16.48 -14.22 -9.50
CA ILE A 118 -15.61 -15.06 -8.67
C ILE A 118 -15.33 -16.42 -9.35
N SER A 119 -16.36 -17.06 -9.91
CA SER A 119 -16.20 -18.31 -10.69
C SER A 119 -15.24 -18.13 -11.87
N HIS A 120 -15.36 -17.02 -12.61
CA HIS A 120 -14.49 -16.72 -13.75
C HIS A 120 -13.05 -16.42 -13.30
N ILE A 121 -12.84 -15.73 -12.20
CA ILE A 121 -11.51 -15.49 -11.61
C ILE A 121 -10.78 -16.82 -11.43
N PHE A 122 -11.37 -17.78 -10.73
CA PHE A 122 -10.72 -19.07 -10.49
C PHE A 122 -10.55 -19.91 -11.76
N LYS A 123 -11.50 -19.89 -12.69
CA LYS A 123 -11.32 -20.51 -14.02
C LYS A 123 -10.12 -19.95 -14.78
N LEU A 124 -9.91 -18.63 -14.73
CA LEU A 124 -8.76 -17.98 -15.36
C LEU A 124 -7.46 -18.33 -14.65
N ILE A 125 -7.45 -18.38 -13.32
CA ILE A 125 -6.26 -18.79 -12.58
C ILE A 125 -5.87 -20.22 -13.01
N HIS A 126 -6.79 -21.17 -12.99
CA HIS A 126 -6.51 -22.57 -13.41
C HIS A 126 -6.10 -22.69 -14.86
N LYS A 127 -6.68 -21.87 -15.74
CA LYS A 127 -6.30 -21.84 -17.16
C LYS A 127 -4.84 -21.46 -17.37
N TYR A 128 -4.35 -20.42 -16.67
CA TYR A 128 -2.99 -19.92 -16.85
C TYR A 128 -1.98 -20.54 -15.89
N SER A 129 -2.42 -21.01 -14.74
CA SER A 129 -1.58 -21.57 -13.69
C SER A 129 -2.23 -22.77 -12.97
N PRO A 130 -2.35 -23.94 -13.65
CA PRO A 130 -3.08 -25.09 -13.11
C PRO A 130 -2.44 -25.70 -11.85
N LYS A 131 -1.22 -25.32 -11.50
CA LYS A 131 -0.53 -25.80 -10.28
C LYS A 131 -0.63 -24.84 -9.09
N THR A 132 -1.09 -23.60 -9.31
CA THR A 132 -1.29 -22.61 -8.26
C THR A 132 -2.37 -23.09 -7.28
N LYS A 133 -2.07 -23.06 -5.99
CA LYS A 133 -3.08 -23.28 -4.96
C LYS A 133 -3.91 -21.99 -4.79
N CYS A 134 -5.22 -22.16 -4.82
CA CYS A 134 -6.16 -21.05 -4.87
C CYS A 134 -7.02 -21.00 -3.62
N TYR A 135 -7.18 -19.82 -3.06
CA TYR A 135 -7.98 -19.57 -1.86
C TYR A 135 -8.89 -18.38 -2.08
N TRP A 136 -10.14 -18.50 -1.65
CA TRP A 136 -11.05 -17.38 -1.58
C TRP A 136 -11.33 -17.03 -0.12
N LEU A 137 -11.08 -15.77 0.22
CA LEU A 137 -11.45 -15.18 1.49
C LEU A 137 -12.88 -14.67 1.34
N ASN A 138 -13.82 -15.23 2.11
CA ASN A 138 -15.22 -14.86 1.96
C ASN A 138 -15.46 -13.40 2.36
N ILE A 139 -16.60 -12.85 1.93
CA ILE A 139 -16.93 -11.44 2.18
C ILE A 139 -17.33 -11.30 3.65
N VAL A 140 -16.74 -10.32 4.33
CA VAL A 140 -17.02 -10.04 5.75
C VAL A 140 -18.26 -9.16 5.88
N ALA A 141 -19.17 -9.53 6.76
CA ALA A 141 -20.26 -8.67 7.17
C ALA A 141 -19.71 -7.53 8.06
N ALA A 142 -19.87 -6.31 7.57
CA ALA A 142 -19.50 -5.09 8.26
C ALA A 142 -20.76 -4.31 8.65
N ASP A 143 -20.71 -2.99 8.68
CA ASP A 143 -21.88 -2.13 8.88
C ASP A 143 -22.74 -2.12 7.59
N ASN A 144 -23.40 -3.24 7.33
CA ASN A 144 -24.27 -3.45 6.17
C ASN A 144 -25.74 -3.36 6.61
N ASP A 145 -26.58 -2.78 5.73
CA ASP A 145 -28.03 -2.87 5.90
C ASP A 145 -28.55 -4.30 5.63
N ALA A 146 -29.81 -4.55 5.92
CA ALA A 146 -30.40 -5.89 5.80
C ALA A 146 -30.40 -6.43 4.35
N GLU A 147 -30.51 -5.56 3.34
CA GLU A 147 -30.49 -5.95 1.93
C GLU A 147 -29.06 -6.33 1.51
N GLN A 148 -28.09 -5.53 1.86
CA GLN A 148 -26.66 -5.78 1.62
C GLN A 148 -26.23 -7.08 2.31
N LEU A 149 -26.64 -7.28 3.58
CA LEU A 149 -26.31 -8.49 4.32
C LEU A 149 -26.88 -9.75 3.67
N ALA A 150 -28.13 -9.70 3.18
CA ALA A 150 -28.73 -10.81 2.46
C ALA A 150 -27.99 -11.17 1.16
N VAL A 151 -27.53 -10.16 0.42
CA VAL A 151 -26.70 -10.37 -0.79
C VAL A 151 -25.39 -11.00 -0.43
N LEU A 152 -24.69 -10.50 0.58
CA LEU A 152 -23.41 -10.97 1.06
C LEU A 152 -23.48 -12.45 1.50
N GLU A 153 -24.47 -12.80 2.33
CA GLU A 153 -24.67 -14.18 2.80
C GLU A 153 -24.97 -15.14 1.63
N ALA A 154 -25.83 -14.71 0.70
CA ALA A 154 -26.12 -15.50 -0.50
C ALA A 154 -24.88 -15.72 -1.37
N VAL A 155 -24.00 -14.73 -1.52
CA VAL A 155 -22.73 -14.86 -2.25
C VAL A 155 -21.81 -15.84 -1.52
N ASN A 156 -21.61 -15.67 -0.21
CA ASN A 156 -20.72 -16.52 0.59
C ASN A 156 -21.15 -18.00 0.53
N GLU A 157 -22.44 -18.28 0.69
CA GLU A 157 -22.97 -19.64 0.60
C GLU A 157 -22.74 -20.26 -0.80
N ARG A 158 -23.07 -19.51 -1.85
CA ARG A 158 -22.98 -20.00 -3.23
C ARG A 158 -21.55 -20.21 -3.69
N VAL A 159 -20.62 -19.32 -3.32
CA VAL A 159 -19.19 -19.49 -3.64
C VAL A 159 -18.61 -20.67 -2.88
N LYS A 160 -19.01 -20.89 -1.62
CA LYS A 160 -18.65 -22.06 -0.85
C LYS A 160 -19.08 -23.35 -1.57
N ALA A 161 -20.31 -23.40 -2.05
CA ALA A 161 -20.81 -24.55 -2.84
C ALA A 161 -20.04 -24.76 -4.16
N LEU A 162 -19.63 -23.65 -4.82
CA LEU A 162 -18.82 -23.71 -6.04
C LEU A 162 -17.40 -24.25 -5.78
N SER A 163 -16.83 -24.01 -4.62
CA SER A 163 -15.44 -24.40 -4.30
C SER A 163 -15.22 -25.89 -4.34
N GLU A 164 -16.25 -26.70 -4.00
CA GLU A 164 -16.19 -28.17 -4.00
C GLU A 164 -15.75 -28.75 -5.37
N LYS A 165 -16.07 -28.06 -6.46
CA LYS A 165 -15.72 -28.45 -7.83
C LYS A 165 -14.84 -27.44 -8.55
N GLY A 166 -14.65 -26.28 -7.94
CA GLY A 166 -13.97 -25.11 -8.53
C GLY A 166 -12.44 -25.14 -8.41
N GLY A 167 -11.88 -26.11 -7.67
CA GLY A 167 -10.44 -26.24 -7.48
C GLY A 167 -9.82 -25.16 -6.60
N PHE A 168 -10.59 -24.50 -5.74
CA PHE A 168 -10.11 -23.55 -4.74
C PHE A 168 -10.70 -23.88 -3.36
N GLU A 169 -10.02 -23.43 -2.32
CA GLU A 169 -10.45 -23.56 -0.92
C GLU A 169 -11.06 -22.23 -0.44
N VAL A 170 -12.13 -22.30 0.34
CA VAL A 170 -12.72 -21.13 1.01
C VAL A 170 -12.13 -21.00 2.41
N ILE A 171 -11.69 -19.80 2.74
CA ILE A 171 -11.30 -19.43 4.10
C ILE A 171 -12.36 -18.50 4.66
N ASP A 172 -12.96 -18.88 5.76
CA ASP A 172 -14.04 -18.16 6.42
C ASP A 172 -13.46 -17.04 7.29
N ILE A 173 -13.12 -15.91 6.66
CA ILE A 173 -12.63 -14.74 7.38
C ILE A 173 -13.78 -13.94 8.00
N ASP A 174 -15.03 -14.13 7.53
CA ASP A 174 -16.20 -13.50 8.14
C ASP A 174 -16.42 -14.05 9.55
N ALA A 175 -16.35 -15.35 9.75
CA ALA A 175 -16.41 -15.95 11.07
C ALA A 175 -15.27 -15.50 12.01
N ALA A 176 -14.12 -15.11 11.45
CA ALA A 176 -12.98 -14.64 12.24
C ALA A 176 -13.10 -13.16 12.65
N LEU A 177 -13.84 -12.35 11.88
CA LEU A 177 -13.82 -10.89 12.00
C LEU A 177 -15.15 -10.27 12.44
N ARG A 178 -16.29 -10.88 12.09
CA ARG A 178 -17.63 -10.30 12.26
C ARG A 178 -17.91 -9.80 13.67
N ASP A 179 -17.67 -10.62 14.67
CA ASP A 179 -17.97 -10.29 16.06
C ASP A 179 -17.10 -9.13 16.56
N GLY A 180 -15.80 -9.16 16.27
CA GLY A 180 -14.89 -8.10 16.68
C GLY A 180 -15.06 -6.78 15.88
N ILE A 181 -15.62 -6.83 14.67
CA ILE A 181 -16.07 -5.63 13.96
C ILE A 181 -17.32 -5.06 14.64
N ALA A 182 -18.30 -5.91 14.96
CA ALA A 182 -19.56 -5.50 15.56
C ALA A 182 -19.40 -4.88 16.96
N ASP A 183 -18.46 -5.38 17.77
CA ASP A 183 -18.17 -4.85 19.11
C ASP A 183 -17.11 -3.75 19.16
N GLY A 184 -16.50 -3.38 18.00
CA GLY A 184 -15.49 -2.35 17.88
C GLY A 184 -14.05 -2.78 18.18
N THR A 185 -13.80 -4.06 18.49
CA THR A 185 -12.45 -4.59 18.78
C THR A 185 -11.54 -4.57 17.55
N TYR A 186 -12.10 -4.87 16.37
CA TYR A 186 -11.32 -5.02 15.13
C TYR A 186 -11.46 -3.85 14.15
N SER A 187 -12.42 -2.97 14.37
CA SER A 187 -12.68 -1.78 13.58
C SER A 187 -13.42 -0.74 14.37
N TRP A 188 -13.11 0.54 14.19
CA TRP A 188 -13.77 1.66 14.88
C TRP A 188 -14.81 2.37 14.01
N ASP A 189 -14.97 1.93 12.77
CA ASP A 189 -15.83 2.54 11.74
C ASP A 189 -16.74 1.52 11.03
N GLY A 190 -17.15 0.48 11.77
CA GLY A 190 -18.10 -0.51 11.26
C GLY A 190 -17.50 -1.48 10.22
N GLY A 191 -16.18 -1.64 10.19
CA GLY A 191 -15.50 -2.61 9.32
C GLY A 191 -15.01 -2.02 8.01
N LYS A 192 -15.14 -0.72 7.78
CA LYS A 192 -14.56 -0.06 6.59
C LYS A 192 -13.03 -0.16 6.59
N TYR A 193 -12.42 -0.02 7.78
CA TYR A 193 -11.00 -0.20 8.02
C TYR A 193 -10.78 -1.16 9.18
N LEU A 194 -9.92 -2.15 9.01
CA LEU A 194 -9.44 -2.95 10.13
C LEU A 194 -8.34 -2.20 10.87
N ASN A 195 -8.40 -2.21 12.20
CA ASN A 195 -7.29 -1.79 13.05
C ASN A 195 -6.23 -2.89 13.17
N GLY A 196 -5.19 -2.69 14.00
CA GLY A 196 -4.13 -3.66 14.20
C GLY A 196 -4.66 -5.03 14.63
N ALA A 197 -5.54 -5.07 15.63
CA ALA A 197 -6.14 -6.31 16.13
C ALA A 197 -6.98 -7.04 15.06
N GLY A 198 -7.70 -6.28 14.22
CA GLY A 198 -8.45 -6.85 13.09
C GLY A 198 -7.53 -7.47 12.04
N TYR A 199 -6.40 -6.82 11.72
CA TYR A 199 -5.42 -7.40 10.81
C TYR A 199 -4.68 -8.61 11.40
N GLU A 200 -4.44 -8.64 12.71
CA GLU A 200 -3.91 -9.84 13.39
C GLU A 200 -4.89 -11.00 13.31
N ALA A 201 -6.18 -10.77 13.59
CA ALA A 201 -7.22 -11.78 13.45
C ALA A 201 -7.31 -12.32 12.01
N LEU A 202 -7.25 -11.43 11.02
CA LEU A 202 -7.24 -11.82 9.61
C LEU A 202 -5.97 -12.63 9.24
N ALA A 203 -4.79 -12.18 9.70
CA ALA A 203 -3.55 -12.91 9.48
C ALA A 203 -3.60 -14.30 10.13
N GLN A 204 -4.11 -14.42 11.35
CA GLN A 204 -4.30 -15.71 12.02
C GLN A 204 -5.25 -16.63 11.24
N ALA A 205 -6.34 -16.11 10.71
CA ALA A 205 -7.32 -16.89 9.94
C ALA A 205 -6.73 -17.54 8.68
N ILE A 206 -5.72 -16.93 8.06
CA ILE A 206 -5.10 -17.41 6.81
C ILE A 206 -3.73 -18.09 7.00
N GLU A 207 -3.14 -18.09 8.20
CA GLU A 207 -1.77 -18.54 8.45
C GLU A 207 -1.50 -19.99 8.03
N ARG A 208 -2.48 -20.88 8.24
CA ARG A 208 -2.36 -22.29 7.84
C ARG A 208 -2.14 -22.43 6.33
N GLN A 209 -2.84 -21.64 5.54
CA GLN A 209 -2.75 -21.67 4.08
C GLN A 209 -1.53 -20.90 3.58
N ILE A 210 -1.11 -19.86 4.27
CA ILE A 210 0.19 -19.21 4.06
C ILE A 210 1.32 -20.22 4.32
N GLY A 211 1.20 -21.03 5.39
CA GLY A 211 2.19 -22.04 5.76
C GLY A 211 3.27 -21.53 6.70
N LYS A 212 3.02 -20.39 7.35
CA LYS A 212 3.85 -19.78 8.39
C LYS A 212 2.95 -19.15 9.45
N PRO A 213 3.33 -19.19 10.74
CA PRO A 213 2.65 -18.42 11.76
C PRO A 213 2.83 -16.93 11.49
N HIS A 214 1.82 -16.13 11.79
CA HIS A 214 1.97 -14.68 11.81
C HIS A 214 2.77 -14.24 13.03
N LEU A 215 3.44 -13.10 12.90
CA LEU A 215 4.24 -12.50 13.95
C LEU A 215 3.35 -11.48 14.68
N ASN A 216 3.09 -11.71 15.97
CA ASN A 216 2.16 -10.89 16.74
C ASN A 216 2.89 -9.88 17.64
N HIS A 217 2.42 -8.63 17.65
CA HIS A 217 2.81 -7.60 18.60
C HIS A 217 1.64 -6.63 18.85
N ALA A 218 0.77 -6.96 19.79
CA ALA A 218 -0.30 -6.05 20.20
C ALA A 218 0.28 -4.91 21.07
N ASN A 219 0.13 -3.68 20.64
CA ASN A 219 0.47 -2.51 21.44
C ASN A 219 -0.62 -1.44 21.27
N ASP A 220 -1.66 -1.52 22.12
CA ASP A 220 -2.76 -0.57 22.14
C ASP A 220 -2.33 0.69 22.92
N ARG A 221 -2.10 1.79 22.22
CA ARG A 221 -1.93 3.12 22.81
C ARG A 221 -3.04 4.05 22.34
N GLU A 222 -3.57 4.86 23.24
CA GLU A 222 -4.51 5.92 22.91
C GLU A 222 -3.87 7.02 22.05
N TYR A 223 -4.67 7.62 21.15
CA TYR A 223 -4.24 8.72 20.29
C TYR A 223 -4.78 10.03 20.82
N PRO A 224 -3.94 11.03 21.10
CA PRO A 224 -4.34 12.30 21.69
C PRO A 224 -4.92 13.31 20.69
N LEU A 225 -5.11 12.96 19.40
CA LEU A 225 -5.47 13.90 18.36
C LEU A 225 -6.82 13.64 17.69
N GLU A 226 -7.43 14.72 17.21
CA GLU A 226 -8.47 14.68 16.19
C GLU A 226 -7.85 14.38 14.83
N VAL A 227 -7.65 13.09 14.54
CA VAL A 227 -7.12 12.58 13.27
C VAL A 227 -8.19 11.75 12.56
N SER A 228 -8.04 11.56 11.26
CA SER A 228 -8.97 10.71 10.49
C SER A 228 -8.96 9.26 10.98
N ASP A 229 -10.08 8.56 10.84
CA ASP A 229 -10.16 7.14 11.17
C ASP A 229 -9.14 6.32 10.38
N TYR A 230 -8.92 6.66 9.11
CA TYR A 230 -7.88 6.03 8.30
C TYR A 230 -6.49 6.13 8.95
N TYR A 231 -6.12 7.30 9.45
CA TYR A 231 -4.84 7.50 10.14
C TYR A 231 -4.75 6.62 11.39
N LYS A 232 -5.78 6.63 12.24
CA LYS A 232 -5.84 5.80 13.47
C LYS A 232 -5.67 4.32 13.15
N HIS A 233 -6.40 3.79 12.17
CA HIS A 233 -6.30 2.40 11.75
C HIS A 233 -4.90 2.06 11.23
N ARG A 234 -4.29 2.94 10.42
CA ARG A 234 -2.93 2.72 9.90
C ARG A 234 -1.89 2.69 11.01
N VAL A 235 -1.94 3.61 11.97
CA VAL A 235 -1.00 3.63 13.09
C VAL A 235 -1.22 2.43 14.00
N SER A 236 -2.46 2.04 14.29
CA SER A 236 -2.77 0.81 15.02
C SER A 236 -2.18 -0.42 14.31
N LEU A 237 -2.34 -0.50 12.98
CA LEU A 237 -1.75 -1.56 12.18
C LEU A 237 -0.21 -1.57 12.30
N PHE A 238 0.46 -0.41 12.19
CA PHE A 238 1.92 -0.36 12.31
C PHE A 238 2.40 -0.84 13.68
N ARG A 239 1.66 -0.54 14.74
CA ARG A 239 1.97 -0.97 16.12
C ARG A 239 1.71 -2.47 16.37
N SER A 240 0.87 -3.11 15.55
CA SER A 240 0.65 -4.56 15.60
C SER A 240 1.69 -5.37 14.81
N LEU A 241 2.54 -4.69 14.04
CA LEU A 241 3.60 -5.37 13.29
C LEU A 241 4.80 -5.69 14.18
N PRO A 242 5.55 -6.77 13.87
CA PRO A 242 6.67 -7.18 14.69
C PRO A 242 7.77 -6.12 14.72
N GLU A 243 8.28 -5.85 15.90
CA GLU A 243 9.52 -5.10 16.07
C GLU A 243 10.66 -5.90 15.45
N THR A 244 11.44 -5.29 14.60
CA THR A 244 12.59 -5.94 13.97
C THR A 244 13.72 -4.94 13.87
N GLU A 245 14.79 -5.21 14.60
CA GLU A 245 15.96 -4.34 14.60
C GLU A 245 16.55 -4.15 13.20
N LYS A 246 17.14 -2.96 12.98
CA LYS A 246 17.85 -2.61 11.74
C LYS A 246 17.03 -2.55 10.48
N LYS A 247 15.70 -2.43 10.59
CA LYS A 247 14.84 -2.11 9.45
C LYS A 247 15.35 -0.87 8.70
N ILE A 248 14.95 -0.76 7.45
CA ILE A 248 15.04 0.46 6.65
C ILE A 248 13.63 1.01 6.53
N ILE A 249 13.38 2.20 7.06
CA ILE A 249 12.04 2.77 7.15
C ILE A 249 11.84 3.85 6.08
N MET A 250 10.77 3.68 5.29
CA MET A 250 10.25 4.70 4.37
C MET A 250 9.14 5.47 5.09
N LEU A 251 9.46 6.64 5.64
CA LEU A 251 8.59 7.42 6.52
C LEU A 251 7.98 8.61 5.80
N GLY A 252 6.66 8.80 5.90
CA GLY A 252 6.00 9.98 5.34
C GLY A 252 4.53 9.79 4.98
N ASN A 253 4.11 10.39 3.87
CA ASN A 253 2.72 10.52 3.46
C ASN A 253 2.30 9.50 2.36
N SER A 254 1.30 9.87 1.53
CA SER A 254 0.77 9.02 0.44
C SER A 254 1.82 8.61 -0.59
N LEU A 255 2.81 9.42 -0.85
CA LEU A 255 3.89 9.09 -1.78
C LEU A 255 4.63 7.83 -1.32
N ASN A 256 4.89 7.70 -0.01
CA ASN A 256 5.44 6.47 0.55
C ASN A 256 4.39 5.35 0.62
N ASN A 257 3.16 5.68 1.08
CA ASN A 257 2.09 4.69 1.25
C ASN A 257 1.80 3.90 -0.04
N ASN A 258 1.80 4.56 -1.18
CA ASN A 258 1.43 3.95 -2.47
C ASN A 258 2.55 3.13 -3.10
N ALA A 259 3.80 3.27 -2.65
CA ALA A 259 4.95 2.59 -3.20
C ALA A 259 5.10 1.15 -2.71
N LEU A 260 5.65 0.30 -3.55
CA LEU A 260 5.97 -1.10 -3.25
C LEU A 260 7.43 -1.24 -2.79
N TRP A 261 7.82 -0.54 -1.71
CA TRP A 261 9.21 -0.42 -1.27
C TRP A 261 9.91 -1.76 -1.05
N THR A 262 9.23 -2.74 -0.44
CA THR A 262 9.76 -4.09 -0.23
C THR A 262 10.07 -4.83 -1.54
N GLU A 263 9.35 -4.50 -2.61
CA GLU A 263 9.58 -5.08 -3.92
C GLU A 263 10.62 -4.29 -4.71
N LEU A 264 10.63 -2.96 -4.58
CA LEU A 264 11.64 -2.10 -5.20
C LEU A 264 13.05 -2.35 -4.62
N PHE A 265 13.15 -2.75 -3.35
CA PHE A 265 14.41 -3.05 -2.66
C PHE A 265 14.39 -4.45 -2.03
N PRO A 266 14.38 -5.52 -2.83
CA PRO A 266 14.18 -6.89 -2.34
C PRO A 266 15.34 -7.44 -1.50
N MET A 267 16.53 -6.81 -1.57
CA MET A 267 17.72 -7.22 -0.83
C MET A 267 17.85 -6.55 0.55
N GLY A 268 16.96 -5.60 0.86
CA GLY A 268 16.91 -4.91 2.15
C GLY A 268 15.64 -5.23 2.91
N TYR A 269 15.67 -5.17 4.25
CA TYR A 269 14.45 -5.22 5.04
C TYR A 269 13.81 -3.83 5.08
N VAL A 270 13.18 -3.45 3.96
CA VAL A 270 12.56 -2.14 3.78
C VAL A 270 11.08 -2.22 4.14
N VAL A 271 10.65 -1.37 5.06
CA VAL A 271 9.27 -1.28 5.53
C VAL A 271 8.66 0.07 5.20
N ASN A 272 7.38 0.04 4.86
CA ASN A 272 6.61 1.22 4.52
C ASN A 272 5.88 1.76 5.76
N ARG A 273 6.19 2.98 6.13
CA ARG A 273 5.52 3.74 7.20
C ARG A 273 4.94 5.04 6.65
N GLY A 274 4.43 4.98 5.42
CA GLY A 274 3.64 6.05 4.80
C GLY A 274 2.17 5.97 5.18
N ILE A 275 1.52 7.12 5.39
CA ILE A 275 0.07 7.23 5.56
C ILE A 275 -0.47 8.27 4.60
N SER A 276 -1.47 7.90 3.78
CA SER A 276 -2.08 8.84 2.84
C SER A 276 -2.77 9.98 3.58
N GLY A 277 -2.54 11.20 3.13
CA GLY A 277 -3.08 12.41 3.76
C GLY A 277 -2.25 12.93 4.95
N ASP A 278 -1.18 12.23 5.37
CA ASP A 278 -0.37 12.62 6.52
C ASP A 278 0.39 13.93 6.30
N VAL A 279 0.50 14.70 7.37
CA VAL A 279 1.21 15.99 7.45
C VAL A 279 2.46 15.86 8.33
N VAL A 280 3.31 16.87 8.38
CA VAL A 280 4.54 16.84 9.19
C VAL A 280 4.25 16.54 10.66
N ASP A 281 3.26 17.21 11.23
CA ASP A 281 2.87 17.00 12.64
C ASP A 281 2.27 15.60 12.86
N GLY A 282 1.57 15.03 11.88
CA GLY A 282 1.06 13.68 11.94
C GLY A 282 2.18 12.63 11.96
N VAL A 283 3.19 12.80 11.09
CA VAL A 283 4.40 11.95 11.12
C VAL A 283 5.12 12.06 12.46
N HIS A 284 5.23 13.29 12.99
CA HIS A 284 5.90 13.57 14.26
C HIS A 284 5.24 12.81 15.44
N GLN A 285 3.91 12.82 15.48
CA GLN A 285 3.16 12.22 16.57
C GLN A 285 3.16 10.70 16.64
N ARG A 286 3.59 10.02 15.55
CA ARG A 286 3.71 8.57 15.50
C ARG A 286 5.14 8.06 15.45
N LEU A 287 6.12 8.89 15.82
CA LEU A 287 7.52 8.46 15.87
C LEU A 287 7.76 7.34 16.90
N ASP A 288 6.94 7.24 17.92
CA ASP A 288 7.01 6.19 18.94
C ASP A 288 6.80 4.77 18.37
N GLU A 289 6.20 4.64 17.18
CA GLU A 289 6.04 3.34 16.50
C GLU A 289 7.33 2.85 15.84
N ILE A 290 8.29 3.73 15.60
CA ILE A 290 9.55 3.38 14.91
C ILE A 290 10.76 3.35 15.83
N PHE A 291 10.70 3.96 17.01
CA PHE A 291 11.82 3.97 17.93
C PHE A 291 12.23 2.58 18.43
N PRO A 292 11.30 1.65 18.74
CA PRO A 292 11.64 0.30 19.18
C PRO A 292 12.39 -0.54 18.12
N ASP A 293 12.21 -0.23 16.85
CA ASP A 293 12.87 -0.94 15.74
C ASP A 293 14.37 -0.65 15.62
N ASP A 294 14.89 0.38 16.31
CA ASP A 294 16.28 0.84 16.16
C ASP A 294 16.75 0.78 14.69
N PRO A 295 16.07 1.49 13.77
CA PRO A 295 16.24 1.29 12.36
C PRO A 295 17.65 1.64 11.88
N SER A 296 18.18 0.88 10.92
CA SER A 296 19.49 1.18 10.33
C SER A 296 19.47 2.44 9.46
N LYS A 297 18.32 2.70 8.84
CA LYS A 297 18.09 3.88 7.97
C LYS A 297 16.66 4.34 8.07
N ILE A 298 16.45 5.66 8.01
CA ILE A 298 15.14 6.29 7.79
C ILE A 298 15.23 7.17 6.55
N PHE A 299 14.27 7.02 5.64
CA PHE A 299 14.06 7.89 4.48
C PHE A 299 12.79 8.70 4.73
N LEU A 300 12.94 9.98 5.02
CA LEU A 300 11.85 10.89 5.35
C LEU A 300 11.45 11.73 4.14
N ILE A 301 10.16 11.72 3.80
CA ILE A 301 9.52 12.69 2.89
C ILE A 301 8.10 12.98 3.38
N THR A 302 7.77 14.23 3.63
CA THR A 302 6.44 14.67 4.07
C THR A 302 6.23 16.15 3.69
N GLY A 303 5.15 16.81 4.15
CA GLY A 303 4.91 18.23 3.97
C GLY A 303 4.06 18.63 2.76
N THR A 304 3.85 17.71 1.81
CA THR A 304 2.99 17.99 0.64
C THR A 304 1.57 18.35 1.07
N ASN A 305 1.00 17.60 2.01
CA ASN A 305 -0.36 17.85 2.49
C ASN A 305 -0.46 19.11 3.35
N ASP A 306 0.62 19.46 4.06
CA ASP A 306 0.68 20.75 4.79
C ASP A 306 0.48 21.92 3.83
N LEU A 307 1.25 21.98 2.72
CA LEU A 307 1.13 23.05 1.73
C LEU A 307 -0.19 23.04 0.95
N ILE A 308 -0.80 21.86 0.78
CA ILE A 308 -2.12 21.73 0.12
C ILE A 308 -3.24 22.21 1.05
N ASN A 309 -3.20 21.78 2.31
CA ASN A 309 -4.26 22.07 3.28
C ASN A 309 -4.18 23.50 3.83
N GLU A 310 -2.97 24.09 3.86
CA GLU A 310 -2.69 25.43 4.36
C GLU A 310 -2.06 26.27 3.24
N PRO A 311 -2.84 26.81 2.30
CA PRO A 311 -2.31 27.57 1.15
C PRO A 311 -1.45 28.78 1.54
N GLU A 312 -1.69 29.37 2.71
CA GLU A 312 -0.93 30.51 3.24
C GLU A 312 0.33 30.10 4.04
N LEU A 313 0.55 28.82 4.28
CA LEU A 313 1.72 28.35 5.00
C LEU A 313 2.99 28.63 4.20
N SER A 314 3.90 29.40 4.77
CA SER A 314 5.20 29.68 4.15
C SER A 314 6.15 28.48 4.26
N ALA A 315 7.15 28.45 3.40
CA ALA A 315 8.23 27.47 3.48
C ALA A 315 8.96 27.49 4.84
N VAL A 316 9.15 28.67 5.43
CA VAL A 316 9.76 28.83 6.76
C VAL A 316 8.85 28.26 7.84
N GLY A 317 7.56 28.55 7.82
CA GLY A 317 6.60 27.98 8.79
C GLY A 317 6.51 26.46 8.71
N LEU A 318 6.61 25.89 7.51
CA LEU A 318 6.67 24.45 7.35
C LEU A 318 8.02 23.87 7.79
N TRP A 319 9.12 24.60 7.57
CA TRP A 319 10.44 24.22 8.07
C TRP A 319 10.47 24.12 9.60
N ASP A 320 9.81 25.01 10.31
CA ASP A 320 9.74 24.98 11.79
C ASP A 320 9.11 23.68 12.31
N ARG A 321 8.11 23.10 11.56
CA ARG A 321 7.54 21.78 11.86
C ARG A 321 8.53 20.67 11.52
N TYR A 322 9.18 20.73 10.36
CA TYR A 322 10.19 19.76 9.92
C TYR A 322 11.38 19.70 10.87
N GLU A 323 11.86 20.87 11.33
CA GLU A 323 13.01 20.95 12.25
C GLU A 323 12.74 20.22 13.56
N LYS A 324 11.51 20.33 14.11
CA LYS A 324 11.10 19.61 15.31
C LYS A 324 11.10 18.10 15.08
N LEU A 325 10.51 17.66 13.98
CA LEU A 325 10.46 16.25 13.58
C LEU A 325 11.87 15.65 13.43
N ILE A 326 12.76 16.33 12.72
CA ILE A 326 14.16 15.90 12.51
C ILE A 326 14.90 15.82 13.83
N LYS A 327 14.76 16.84 14.71
CA LYS A 327 15.40 16.85 16.03
C LYS A 327 14.96 15.65 16.88
N GLU A 328 13.68 15.36 16.94
CA GLU A 328 13.18 14.25 17.74
C GLU A 328 13.68 12.90 17.19
N ILE A 329 13.75 12.72 15.88
CA ILE A 329 14.37 11.53 15.28
C ILE A 329 15.84 11.43 15.69
N ARG A 330 16.61 12.53 15.65
CA ARG A 330 18.03 12.53 16.02
C ARG A 330 18.26 12.27 17.50
N ASP A 331 17.43 12.86 18.36
CA ASP A 331 17.53 12.72 19.81
C ASP A 331 17.26 11.28 20.26
N ASN A 332 16.29 10.59 19.63
CA ASN A 332 15.91 9.22 20.00
C ASN A 332 16.70 8.14 19.24
N LEU A 333 17.17 8.44 18.03
CA LEU A 333 17.84 7.48 17.14
C LEU A 333 19.20 8.02 16.63
N PRO A 334 20.15 8.31 17.54
CA PRO A 334 21.43 8.91 17.14
C PRO A 334 22.31 8.00 16.27
N GLY A 335 22.10 6.67 16.31
CA GLY A 335 22.82 5.69 15.51
C GLY A 335 22.23 5.44 14.11
N THR A 336 21.01 5.90 13.88
CA THR A 336 20.30 5.69 12.62
C THR A 336 20.79 6.63 11.52
N LYS A 337 21.00 6.12 10.31
CA LYS A 337 21.28 6.97 9.15
C LYS A 337 19.99 7.62 8.66
N LEU A 338 19.87 8.92 8.87
CA LEU A 338 18.72 9.70 8.42
C LEU A 338 18.98 10.28 7.03
N TYR A 339 18.05 10.03 6.13
CA TYR A 339 17.98 10.63 4.79
C TYR A 339 16.73 11.48 4.71
N VAL A 340 16.89 12.78 4.49
CA VAL A 340 15.77 13.70 4.29
C VAL A 340 15.70 14.03 2.82
N GLN A 341 14.56 13.76 2.22
CA GLN A 341 14.35 13.90 0.79
C GLN A 341 13.73 15.24 0.46
N SER A 342 14.05 15.77 -0.72
CA SER A 342 13.36 16.95 -1.24
C SER A 342 11.86 16.68 -1.42
N MET A 343 11.01 17.63 -1.06
CA MET A 343 9.60 17.63 -1.41
C MET A 343 9.45 17.65 -2.93
N LEU A 344 8.58 16.79 -3.46
CA LEU A 344 8.33 16.72 -4.90
C LEU A 344 7.47 17.89 -5.36
N PRO A 345 7.69 18.42 -6.57
CA PRO A 345 6.80 19.40 -7.16
C PRO A 345 5.48 18.74 -7.60
N LEU A 346 4.49 19.55 -7.86
CA LEU A 346 3.23 19.15 -8.49
C LEU A 346 3.26 19.39 -10.00
N ASN A 347 2.44 18.63 -10.73
CA ASN A 347 2.20 18.88 -12.15
C ASN A 347 1.03 19.86 -12.32
N PRO A 348 1.04 20.77 -13.31
CA PRO A 348 -0.01 21.78 -13.54
C PRO A 348 -1.43 21.22 -13.73
N LYS A 349 -1.58 19.93 -14.00
CA LYS A 349 -2.91 19.30 -14.13
C LYS A 349 -3.69 19.19 -12.83
N THR A 350 -3.03 19.27 -11.66
CA THR A 350 -3.74 19.25 -10.38
C THR A 350 -4.26 20.62 -9.99
N LYS A 351 -5.44 20.67 -9.37
CA LYS A 351 -6.04 21.91 -8.84
C LYS A 351 -5.23 22.56 -7.69
N PHE A 352 -4.27 21.85 -7.12
CA PHE A 352 -3.44 22.32 -6.00
C PHE A 352 -2.12 22.97 -6.45
N TYR A 353 -1.92 23.10 -7.77
CA TYR A 353 -0.67 23.55 -8.35
C TYR A 353 -0.29 25.00 -8.02
N GLU A 354 -1.27 25.91 -7.98
CA GLU A 354 -1.03 27.34 -7.83
C GLU A 354 -0.23 27.66 -6.55
N GLY A 355 0.92 28.31 -6.72
CA GLY A 355 1.81 28.71 -5.62
C GLY A 355 2.51 27.57 -4.88
N PHE A 356 2.24 26.30 -5.21
CA PHE A 356 2.82 25.16 -4.49
C PHE A 356 4.32 24.99 -4.79
N ASN A 357 4.70 24.89 -6.08
CA ASN A 357 6.06 24.53 -6.47
C ASN A 357 7.11 25.57 -6.00
N GLY A 358 6.74 26.83 -5.94
CA GLY A 358 7.60 27.88 -5.36
C GLY A 358 7.90 27.63 -3.88
N ARG A 359 6.88 27.37 -3.08
CA ARG A 359 7.02 27.07 -1.64
C ARG A 359 7.78 25.76 -1.39
N ALA A 360 7.51 24.73 -2.19
CA ALA A 360 8.23 23.45 -2.13
C ALA A 360 9.72 23.63 -2.42
N ALA A 361 10.07 24.40 -3.44
CA ALA A 361 11.46 24.71 -3.79
C ALA A 361 12.18 25.52 -2.70
N GLU A 362 11.49 26.47 -2.06
CA GLU A 362 12.03 27.21 -0.91
C GLU A 362 12.26 26.31 0.29
N LEU A 363 11.31 25.44 0.62
CA LEU A 363 11.47 24.45 1.68
C LEU A 363 12.67 23.51 1.41
N ASN A 364 12.83 23.04 0.18
CA ASN A 364 13.93 22.16 -0.20
C ASN A 364 15.30 22.82 0.06
N LYS A 365 15.43 24.12 -0.18
CA LYS A 365 16.66 24.87 0.15
C LYS A 365 16.90 24.91 1.66
N LEU A 366 15.86 25.07 2.47
CA LEU A 366 15.98 25.04 3.94
C LEU A 366 16.40 23.67 4.45
N ILE A 367 15.77 22.60 3.91
CA ILE A 367 16.15 21.21 4.22
C ILE A 367 17.60 20.97 3.82
N GLU A 368 18.01 21.32 2.61
CA GLU A 368 19.39 21.15 2.16
C GLU A 368 20.39 21.91 3.03
N ALA A 369 20.10 23.18 3.36
CA ALA A 369 21.01 24.01 4.16
C ALA A 369 21.22 23.50 5.60
N ALA A 370 20.27 22.76 6.14
CA ALA A 370 20.31 22.30 7.53
C ALA A 370 20.97 20.92 7.72
N HIS A 371 21.38 20.22 6.66
CA HIS A 371 21.80 18.82 6.70
C HIS A 371 23.00 18.55 7.60
N GLU A 372 24.02 19.42 7.59
CA GLU A 372 25.19 19.29 8.48
C GLU A 372 24.82 19.54 9.95
N ARG A 373 23.91 20.52 10.21
CA ARG A 373 23.50 20.89 11.56
C ARG A 373 22.79 19.76 12.30
N TYR A 374 22.00 18.94 11.56
CA TYR A 374 21.19 17.87 12.13
C TYR A 374 21.68 16.47 11.74
N ASP A 375 22.88 16.37 11.17
CA ASP A 375 23.52 15.08 10.81
C ASP A 375 22.61 14.16 10.01
N TYR A 376 22.11 14.65 8.87
CA TYR A 376 21.38 13.83 7.89
C TYR A 376 21.95 14.00 6.48
N THR A 377 21.63 13.04 5.62
CA THR A 377 21.93 13.14 4.19
C THR A 377 20.74 13.72 3.46
N TYR A 378 20.92 14.86 2.80
CA TYR A 378 19.91 15.40 1.88
C TYR A 378 19.91 14.60 0.56
N LEU A 379 18.71 14.22 0.08
CA LEU A 379 18.53 13.55 -1.22
C LEU A 379 17.64 14.40 -2.12
N ASP A 380 18.21 14.94 -3.18
CA ASP A 380 17.48 15.72 -4.18
C ASP A 380 16.75 14.79 -5.17
N ILE A 381 15.57 14.33 -4.78
CA ILE A 381 14.69 13.53 -5.64
C ILE A 381 13.89 14.42 -6.60
N ALA A 382 13.51 15.62 -6.15
CA ALA A 382 12.67 16.56 -6.90
C ALA A 382 13.26 16.88 -8.27
N SER A 383 14.55 17.20 -8.35
CA SER A 383 15.21 17.56 -9.63
C SER A 383 15.16 16.43 -10.66
N ARG A 384 15.09 15.17 -10.22
CA ARG A 384 15.04 14.00 -11.11
C ARG A 384 13.65 13.75 -11.69
N LEU A 385 12.65 14.16 -10.95
CA LEU A 385 11.24 13.99 -11.33
C LEU A 385 10.67 15.26 -12.00
N SER A 386 11.39 16.38 -11.95
CA SER A 386 10.98 17.65 -12.55
C SER A 386 11.32 17.73 -14.04
N ASP A 387 10.50 18.48 -14.77
CA ASP A 387 10.78 18.94 -16.11
C ASP A 387 11.64 20.24 -16.09
N GLU A 388 11.82 20.87 -17.25
CA GLU A 388 12.61 22.10 -17.42
C GLU A 388 11.99 23.35 -16.73
N ASN A 389 10.69 23.30 -16.40
CA ASN A 389 9.99 24.35 -15.68
C ASN A 389 10.02 24.14 -14.16
N GLY A 390 10.54 23.02 -13.68
CA GLY A 390 10.53 22.62 -12.28
C GLY A 390 9.22 21.94 -11.86
N ASP A 391 8.36 21.54 -12.80
CA ASP A 391 7.09 20.86 -12.56
C ASP A 391 7.29 19.34 -12.58
N LEU A 392 6.48 18.61 -11.83
CA LEU A 392 6.47 17.14 -11.90
C LEU A 392 6.16 16.71 -13.33
N LYS A 393 7.05 15.91 -13.94
CA LYS A 393 6.90 15.42 -15.31
C LYS A 393 5.57 14.69 -15.50
N ALA A 394 4.87 14.99 -16.59
CA ALA A 394 3.57 14.39 -16.89
C ALA A 394 3.62 12.86 -16.98
N ASP A 395 4.71 12.28 -17.47
CA ASP A 395 4.91 10.83 -17.58
C ASP A 395 5.12 10.15 -16.22
N TYR A 396 5.45 10.92 -15.18
CA TYR A 396 5.71 10.40 -13.83
C TYR A 396 4.53 10.53 -12.88
N THR A 397 3.38 11.02 -13.35
CA THR A 397 2.20 11.20 -12.50
C THR A 397 0.89 10.95 -13.25
N THR A 398 -0.09 10.40 -12.54
CA THR A 398 -1.45 10.18 -13.05
C THR A 398 -2.38 11.34 -12.72
N ASP A 399 -2.27 11.93 -11.51
CA ASP A 399 -3.17 12.98 -11.00
C ASP A 399 -2.49 14.35 -10.79
N GLY A 400 -1.20 14.43 -11.03
CA GLY A 400 -0.40 15.64 -10.80
C GLY A 400 0.25 15.73 -9.43
N ILE A 401 0.03 14.75 -8.55
CA ILE A 401 0.57 14.66 -7.18
C ILE A 401 1.31 13.34 -6.98
N HIS A 402 0.60 12.22 -7.19
CA HIS A 402 1.10 10.88 -6.97
C HIS A 402 1.88 10.37 -8.18
N LEU A 403 2.79 9.44 -7.93
CA LEU A 403 3.69 8.95 -8.96
C LEU A 403 3.10 7.75 -9.71
N SER A 404 3.34 7.73 -11.03
CA SER A 404 3.20 6.53 -11.85
C SER A 404 4.32 5.52 -11.52
N ALA A 405 4.22 4.30 -12.04
CA ALA A 405 5.29 3.30 -11.94
C ALA A 405 6.65 3.84 -12.40
N ALA A 406 6.68 4.57 -13.52
CA ALA A 406 7.90 5.19 -14.05
C ALA A 406 8.50 6.19 -13.05
N GLY A 407 7.68 7.01 -12.39
CA GLY A 407 8.12 7.94 -11.37
C GLY A 407 8.73 7.21 -10.16
N TYR A 408 8.10 6.14 -9.69
CA TYR A 408 8.62 5.33 -8.58
C TYR A 408 9.95 4.64 -8.93
N PHE A 409 10.15 4.18 -10.16
CA PHE A 409 11.44 3.60 -10.58
C PHE A 409 12.57 4.62 -10.59
N VAL A 410 12.30 5.84 -11.07
CA VAL A 410 13.27 6.93 -10.99
C VAL A 410 13.60 7.26 -9.54
N TRP A 411 12.59 7.37 -8.69
CA TRP A 411 12.79 7.63 -7.26
C TRP A 411 13.62 6.54 -6.59
N ALA A 412 13.26 5.26 -6.78
CA ALA A 412 14.01 4.14 -6.21
C ALA A 412 15.47 4.12 -6.69
N ALA A 413 15.74 4.41 -7.97
CA ALA A 413 17.09 4.48 -8.50
C ALA A 413 17.92 5.60 -7.83
N GLU A 414 17.34 6.76 -7.57
CA GLU A 414 18.04 7.86 -6.88
C GLU A 414 18.28 7.52 -5.39
N LEU A 415 17.32 6.90 -4.71
CA LEU A 415 17.53 6.39 -3.35
C LEU A 415 18.67 5.39 -3.29
N ALA A 416 18.75 4.46 -4.24
CA ALA A 416 19.82 3.47 -4.32
C ALA A 416 21.20 4.13 -4.45
N LYS A 417 21.34 5.12 -5.33
CA LYS A 417 22.59 5.87 -5.52
C LYS A 417 23.00 6.60 -4.24
N GLY A 418 22.08 7.35 -3.65
CA GLY A 418 22.37 8.19 -2.48
C GLY A 418 22.64 7.39 -1.19
N SER A 419 22.09 6.19 -1.06
CA SER A 419 22.16 5.39 0.16
C SER A 419 22.95 4.09 0.04
N ARG A 420 23.45 3.76 -1.13
CA ARG A 420 24.12 2.48 -1.46
C ARG A 420 23.23 1.26 -1.20
N MET A 421 21.92 1.40 -1.38
CA MET A 421 20.99 0.28 -1.41
C MET A 421 20.97 -0.34 -2.81
N MET A 422 20.63 -1.64 -2.89
CA MET A 422 20.45 -2.30 -4.19
C MET A 422 18.96 -2.30 -4.54
N THR A 423 18.62 -1.80 -5.72
CA THR A 423 17.28 -1.88 -6.30
C THR A 423 17.11 -3.15 -7.12
N GLN A 424 15.87 -3.46 -7.45
CA GLN A 424 15.53 -4.53 -8.39
C GLN A 424 15.80 -4.13 -9.86
N PHE A 425 16.00 -2.83 -10.15
CA PHE A 425 16.13 -2.25 -11.49
C PHE A 425 17.49 -1.57 -11.71
#